data_41740ca7f8a2f21fe5cbd4edafad5673
#
_entry.id   41740ca7f8a2f21fe5cbd4edafad5673
#
_cell.length_a   1.000
_cell.length_b   1.000
_cell.length_c   1.000
_cell.angle_alpha   90.00
_cell.angle_beta   90.00
_cell.angle_gamma   90.00
#
_symmetry.space_group_name_H-M   'P 1'
#
loop_
_entity.id
_entity.type
_entity.pdbx_description
1 polymer ?
#
loop_
_entity_poly.entity_id
_entity_poly.type
_entity_poly.pdbx_seq_one_letter_code
_entity_poly.pdbx_strand_id
1 'polypeptide(L)'
;MSTPSGPHSRPVLNGGGPRVADLTNHGTYGVGVFEKRPTDTSSSNGDSGSDSLPFETPLKEMVQIESKAYSIAYDGTVEAADPGASLPYAMVTVFQPTQRVALSSSFTFDDMRKVDWPNSPMPFRITGAFRSVHTKSGLYEDVEGTIFGFMIPKWQAAVSGDEHSQMRFITDDRKQGGGNVLGFEAGEGVLLESGGCGRFHLGFPQDKMFNELKF
;
A
#
# COMPACT_ATOMS: atom_id res chain seq x y z
N MET A 1 27.31 17.37 26.33
CA MET A 1 27.34 16.43 25.17
C MET A 1 26.07 15.62 25.21
N SER A 2 25.10 16.01 24.38
CA SER A 2 23.79 15.37 24.33
C SER A 2 23.84 14.26 23.30
N THR A 3 23.46 13.04 23.70
CA THR A 3 23.33 11.87 22.82
C THR A 3 22.20 12.09 21.84
N PRO A 4 22.34 11.72 20.55
CA PRO A 4 21.24 11.79 19.60
C PRO A 4 20.18 10.73 19.96
N SER A 5 18.94 11.18 20.05
CA SER A 5 17.74 10.34 20.22
C SER A 5 17.63 9.36 19.06
N GLY A 6 17.41 8.08 19.39
CA GLY A 6 17.21 7.01 18.43
C GLY A 6 15.97 7.21 17.54
N PRO A 7 15.77 6.32 16.54
CA PRO A 7 14.71 6.48 15.57
C PRO A 7 13.35 6.55 16.26
N HIS A 8 12.62 7.63 16.03
CA HIS A 8 11.28 7.81 16.54
C HIS A 8 10.38 6.70 15.95
N SER A 9 9.99 5.75 16.78
CA SER A 9 8.92 4.81 16.42
C SER A 9 7.66 5.63 16.17
N ARG A 10 7.11 5.52 14.95
CA ARG A 10 5.84 6.16 14.61
C ARG A 10 4.75 5.63 15.55
N PRO A 11 3.92 6.47 16.16
CA PRO A 11 2.81 5.98 16.96
C PRO A 11 1.87 5.16 16.05
N VAL A 12 1.60 3.93 16.44
CA VAL A 12 0.56 3.10 15.81
C VAL A 12 -0.77 3.66 16.28
N LEU A 13 -1.50 4.32 15.38
CA LEU A 13 -2.83 4.83 15.64
C LEU A 13 -3.80 3.63 15.70
N ASN A 14 -4.25 3.27 16.87
CA ASN A 14 -5.28 2.26 17.09
C ASN A 14 -6.64 2.97 17.14
N GLY A 15 -7.41 2.88 16.07
CA GLY A 15 -8.79 3.37 15.98
C GLY A 15 -8.95 4.70 15.24
N GLY A 16 -10.08 4.86 14.57
CA GLY A 16 -10.56 6.15 14.05
C GLY A 16 -10.30 6.44 12.58
N GLY A 17 -9.70 5.53 11.81
CA GLY A 17 -9.62 5.64 10.35
C GLY A 17 -10.95 5.31 9.65
N PRO A 18 -11.10 5.64 8.35
CA PRO A 18 -12.25 5.24 7.56
C PRO A 18 -12.35 3.71 7.51
N ARG A 19 -13.57 3.20 7.36
CA ARG A 19 -13.79 1.77 7.13
C ARG A 19 -13.65 1.45 5.64
N VAL A 20 -13.35 0.19 5.33
CA VAL A 20 -13.31 -0.29 3.94
C VAL A 20 -14.60 0.07 3.19
N ALA A 21 -15.77 -0.13 3.81
CA ALA A 21 -17.06 0.22 3.21
C ALA A 21 -17.19 1.71 2.84
N ASP A 22 -16.61 2.59 3.63
CA ASP A 22 -16.64 4.04 3.34
C ASP A 22 -15.77 4.35 2.12
N LEU A 23 -14.60 3.72 1.99
CA LEU A 23 -13.66 3.97 0.89
C LEU A 23 -14.19 3.53 -0.47
N THR A 24 -14.97 2.45 -0.53
CA THR A 24 -15.57 1.97 -1.78
C THR A 24 -16.54 2.97 -2.41
N ASN A 25 -17.07 3.89 -1.59
CA ASN A 25 -17.91 5.00 -2.05
C ASN A 25 -17.10 6.21 -2.54
N HIS A 26 -15.80 6.28 -2.21
CA HIS A 26 -14.94 7.43 -2.53
C HIS A 26 -14.01 7.17 -3.71
N GLY A 27 -13.84 5.93 -4.14
CA GLY A 27 -12.97 5.60 -5.26
C GLY A 27 -13.20 4.19 -5.80
N THR A 28 -12.64 3.93 -6.98
CA THR A 28 -12.66 2.61 -7.62
C THR A 28 -11.35 1.84 -7.41
N TYR A 29 -10.27 2.57 -7.12
CA TYR A 29 -8.94 2.02 -6.89
C TYR A 29 -8.29 2.69 -5.68
N GLY A 30 -7.48 1.94 -4.94
CA GLY A 30 -6.80 2.46 -3.77
C GLY A 30 -5.76 1.54 -3.19
N VAL A 31 -4.97 2.09 -2.29
CA VAL A 31 -4.00 1.39 -1.45
C VAL A 31 -4.10 1.89 -0.02
N GLY A 32 -3.77 1.03 0.94
CA GLY A 32 -3.84 1.40 2.34
C GLY A 32 -3.22 0.36 3.26
N VAL A 33 -3.41 0.58 4.55
CA VAL A 33 -2.91 -0.29 5.62
C VAL A 33 -4.04 -0.48 6.62
N PHE A 34 -4.29 -1.74 7.01
CA PHE A 34 -5.29 -2.06 8.03
C PHE A 34 -4.77 -1.77 9.43
N GLU A 35 -5.70 -1.44 10.30
CA GLU A 35 -5.44 -1.38 11.73
C GLU A 35 -5.11 -2.78 12.28
N LYS A 36 -4.16 -2.84 13.23
CA LYS A 36 -3.84 -4.07 13.93
C LYS A 36 -5.01 -4.47 14.84
N ARG A 37 -5.62 -5.64 14.60
CA ARG A 37 -6.64 -6.16 15.53
C ARG A 37 -5.97 -6.72 16.78
N PRO A 38 -6.59 -6.54 17.97
CA PRO A 38 -6.10 -7.14 19.21
C PRO A 38 -5.99 -8.68 19.16
N THR A 39 -6.76 -9.31 18.26
CA THR A 39 -6.77 -10.77 18.05
C THR A 39 -5.63 -11.29 17.18
N ASP A 40 -4.91 -10.40 16.50
CA ASP A 40 -3.75 -10.80 15.67
C ASP A 40 -2.50 -11.09 16.52
N THR A 41 -2.59 -11.03 17.83
CA THR A 41 -1.66 -11.65 18.77
C THR A 41 -1.96 -13.13 18.84
N SER A 42 -1.68 -13.88 17.76
CA SER A 42 -1.79 -15.33 17.76
C SER A 42 -0.83 -15.93 18.79
N SER A 43 -1.42 -16.51 19.82
CA SER A 43 -0.93 -17.65 20.61
C SER A 43 0.55 -18.02 20.43
N SER A 44 1.45 -17.30 21.08
CA SER A 44 2.64 -17.92 21.62
C SER A 44 2.27 -18.38 23.03
N ASN A 45 1.97 -19.69 23.15
CA ASN A 45 1.90 -20.37 24.44
C ASN A 45 3.17 -20.05 25.23
N GLY A 46 2.95 -19.71 26.48
CA GLY A 46 3.93 -19.23 27.41
C GLY A 46 5.27 -19.98 27.41
N ASP A 47 6.29 -19.20 27.31
CA ASP A 47 7.49 -19.42 28.09
C ASP A 47 7.99 -18.07 28.62
N SER A 48 7.98 -17.97 29.93
CA SER A 48 8.40 -16.79 30.67
C SER A 48 9.91 -16.77 30.74
N GLY A 49 10.51 -15.79 30.08
CA GLY A 49 11.90 -15.46 30.39
C GLY A 49 12.76 -15.11 29.20
N SER A 50 12.48 -14.02 28.52
CA SER A 50 13.52 -13.23 27.83
C SER A 50 12.93 -11.86 27.46
N ASP A 51 13.67 -10.80 27.77
CA ASP A 51 13.41 -9.40 27.37
C ASP A 51 13.57 -9.20 25.84
N SER A 52 12.89 -10.03 25.05
CA SER A 52 12.76 -9.80 23.63
C SER A 52 11.55 -8.87 23.42
N LEU A 53 11.80 -7.71 22.86
CA LEU A 53 10.77 -6.79 22.39
C LEU A 53 9.70 -7.59 21.64
N PRO A 54 8.40 -7.36 21.89
CA PRO A 54 7.34 -8.07 21.19
C PRO A 54 7.53 -7.87 19.68
N PHE A 55 7.69 -8.98 18.96
CA PHE A 55 7.79 -8.99 17.51
C PHE A 55 6.49 -8.38 16.98
N GLU A 56 6.56 -7.15 16.49
CA GLU A 56 5.38 -6.47 15.96
C GLU A 56 4.86 -7.28 14.77
N THR A 57 3.66 -7.83 14.90
CA THR A 57 2.98 -8.49 13.78
C THR A 57 2.84 -7.47 12.66
N PRO A 58 3.36 -7.75 11.46
CA PRO A 58 3.28 -6.81 10.34
C PRO A 58 1.82 -6.46 10.04
N LEU A 59 1.56 -5.19 9.75
CA LEU A 59 0.23 -4.72 9.41
C LEU A 59 -0.19 -5.35 8.06
N LYS A 60 -1.45 -5.77 7.97
CA LYS A 60 -2.04 -6.18 6.70
C LYS A 60 -2.15 -4.98 5.77
N GLU A 61 -1.85 -5.20 4.51
CA GLU A 61 -1.93 -4.18 3.46
C GLU A 61 -3.30 -4.24 2.77
N MET A 62 -3.76 -3.12 2.24
CA MET A 62 -4.99 -3.04 1.48
C MET A 62 -4.70 -2.65 0.03
N VAL A 63 -5.34 -3.34 -0.90
CA VAL A 63 -5.47 -2.91 -2.29
C VAL A 63 -6.94 -2.93 -2.69
N GLN A 64 -7.38 -1.85 -3.35
CA GLN A 64 -8.72 -1.77 -3.93
C GLN A 64 -8.58 -1.74 -5.45
N ILE A 65 -9.28 -2.65 -6.12
CA ILE A 65 -9.31 -2.81 -7.56
C ILE A 65 -10.78 -2.87 -7.99
N GLU A 66 -11.19 -1.96 -8.88
CA GLU A 66 -12.56 -1.92 -9.42
C GLU A 66 -13.65 -1.94 -8.33
N SER A 67 -13.47 -1.10 -7.32
CA SER A 67 -14.35 -0.97 -6.14
C SER A 67 -14.40 -2.20 -5.23
N LYS A 68 -13.52 -3.19 -5.44
CA LYS A 68 -13.38 -4.35 -4.54
C LYS A 68 -12.10 -4.20 -3.74
N ALA A 69 -12.22 -4.20 -2.42
CA ALA A 69 -11.08 -4.13 -1.52
C ALA A 69 -10.62 -5.54 -1.11
N TYR A 70 -9.32 -5.71 -1.09
CA TYR A 70 -8.64 -6.94 -0.70
C TYR A 70 -7.66 -6.65 0.43
N SER A 71 -7.54 -7.59 1.34
CA SER A 71 -6.54 -7.63 2.40
C SER A 71 -5.38 -8.51 1.95
N ILE A 72 -4.16 -8.02 2.04
CA ILE A 72 -2.94 -8.76 1.75
C ILE A 72 -2.24 -9.01 3.07
N ALA A 73 -2.08 -10.26 3.44
CA ALA A 73 -1.34 -10.68 4.62
C ALA A 73 0.19 -10.59 4.37
N TYR A 74 0.97 -10.66 5.44
CA TYR A 74 2.43 -10.60 5.35
C TYR A 74 3.03 -11.74 4.53
N ASP A 75 2.41 -12.93 4.57
CA ASP A 75 2.81 -14.11 3.77
C ASP A 75 2.37 -14.04 2.30
N GLY A 76 1.73 -12.94 1.90
CA GLY A 76 1.24 -12.75 0.54
C GLY A 76 -0.16 -13.32 0.28
N THR A 77 -0.80 -13.94 1.25
CA THR A 77 -2.18 -14.42 1.10
C THR A 77 -3.15 -13.26 0.92
N VAL A 78 -4.04 -13.38 -0.05
CA VAL A 78 -5.05 -12.37 -0.37
C VAL A 78 -6.45 -12.89 -0.04
N GLU A 79 -7.22 -12.04 0.62
CA GLU A 79 -8.61 -12.28 0.97
C GLU A 79 -9.47 -11.06 0.66
N ALA A 80 -10.78 -11.23 0.48
CA ALA A 80 -11.69 -10.09 0.43
C ALA A 80 -11.62 -9.32 1.75
N ALA A 81 -11.48 -8.00 1.68
CA ALA A 81 -11.40 -7.20 2.88
C ALA A 81 -12.74 -7.17 3.64
N ASP A 82 -12.67 -7.23 4.96
CA ASP A 82 -13.84 -7.01 5.81
C ASP A 82 -14.34 -5.56 5.65
N PRO A 83 -15.60 -5.34 5.22
CA PRO A 83 -16.15 -3.99 5.05
C PRO A 83 -16.11 -3.12 6.32
N GLY A 84 -16.13 -3.75 7.49
CA GLY A 84 -16.05 -3.09 8.78
C GLY A 84 -14.64 -2.80 9.29
N ALA A 85 -13.61 -3.30 8.60
CA ALA A 85 -12.22 -3.07 9.02
C ALA A 85 -11.81 -1.62 8.86
N SER A 86 -11.07 -1.10 9.84
CA SER A 86 -10.55 0.28 9.85
C SER A 86 -9.20 0.37 9.14
N LEU A 87 -8.98 1.50 8.49
CA LEU A 87 -7.76 1.82 7.75
C LEU A 87 -7.17 3.13 8.30
N PRO A 88 -6.12 3.06 9.13
CA PRO A 88 -5.45 4.26 9.64
C PRO A 88 -4.81 5.09 8.51
N TYR A 89 -4.53 4.45 7.39
CA TYR A 89 -4.04 5.11 6.19
C TYR A 89 -4.64 4.48 4.94
N ALA A 90 -5.16 5.31 4.04
CA ALA A 90 -5.57 4.91 2.70
C ALA A 90 -5.47 6.06 1.71
N MET A 91 -5.12 5.74 0.49
CA MET A 91 -5.26 6.60 -0.68
C MET A 91 -6.22 5.94 -1.65
N VAL A 92 -7.28 6.64 -2.05
CA VAL A 92 -8.27 6.13 -3.00
C VAL A 92 -8.55 7.16 -4.09
N THR A 93 -8.94 6.68 -5.27
CA THR A 93 -9.27 7.53 -6.41
C THR A 93 -10.32 6.86 -7.30
N VAL A 94 -11.12 7.68 -7.96
CA VAL A 94 -11.87 7.22 -9.14
C VAL A 94 -10.87 7.20 -10.31
N PHE A 95 -10.26 6.03 -10.53
CA PHE A 95 -9.19 5.89 -11.51
C PHE A 95 -9.76 5.95 -12.95
N GLN A 96 -9.36 6.98 -13.67
CA GLN A 96 -9.70 7.20 -15.07
C GLN A 96 -8.39 7.46 -15.82
N PRO A 97 -7.79 6.44 -16.44
CA PRO A 97 -6.52 6.61 -17.12
C PRO A 97 -6.67 7.51 -18.34
N THR A 98 -5.82 8.50 -18.44
CA THR A 98 -5.71 9.40 -19.61
C THR A 98 -4.53 9.06 -20.51
N GLN A 99 -3.62 8.24 -19.99
CA GLN A 99 -2.44 7.74 -20.71
C GLN A 99 -2.39 6.22 -20.62
N ARG A 100 -1.96 5.59 -21.72
CA ARG A 100 -1.74 4.15 -21.83
C ARG A 100 -0.46 3.91 -22.62
N VAL A 101 0.45 3.14 -22.06
CA VAL A 101 1.76 2.83 -22.66
C VAL A 101 2.02 1.33 -22.55
N ALA A 102 2.25 0.68 -23.69
CA ALA A 102 2.77 -0.69 -23.68
C ALA A 102 4.24 -0.66 -23.24
N LEU A 103 4.56 -1.40 -22.21
CA LEU A 103 5.91 -1.49 -21.69
C LEU A 103 6.73 -2.49 -22.51
N SER A 104 8.05 -2.24 -22.65
CA SER A 104 8.95 -3.24 -23.18
C SER A 104 9.08 -4.42 -22.21
N SER A 105 9.37 -5.61 -22.73
CA SER A 105 9.55 -6.81 -21.93
C SER A 105 10.81 -6.81 -21.03
N SER A 106 11.53 -5.71 -20.98
CA SER A 106 12.67 -5.46 -20.09
C SER A 106 12.49 -4.21 -19.24
N PHE A 107 11.30 -3.62 -19.25
CA PHE A 107 11.00 -2.44 -18.44
C PHE A 107 10.96 -2.81 -16.96
N THR A 108 11.67 -2.03 -16.16
CA THR A 108 11.84 -2.29 -14.73
C THR A 108 11.25 -1.17 -13.87
N PHE A 109 11.17 -1.43 -12.59
CA PHE A 109 10.82 -0.39 -11.61
C PHE A 109 11.80 0.80 -11.63
N ASP A 110 13.09 0.54 -11.86
CA ASP A 110 14.07 1.62 -11.96
C ASP A 110 13.86 2.51 -13.20
N ASP A 111 13.35 1.94 -14.30
CA ASP A 111 12.96 2.74 -15.46
C ASP A 111 11.71 3.57 -15.18
N MET A 112 10.74 3.01 -14.46
CA MET A 112 9.56 3.74 -14.00
C MET A 112 9.92 4.95 -13.12
N ARG A 113 10.94 4.83 -12.27
CA ARG A 113 11.44 5.91 -11.41
C ARG A 113 12.10 7.04 -12.20
N LYS A 114 12.59 6.78 -13.43
CA LYS A 114 13.19 7.77 -14.32
C LYS A 114 12.16 8.52 -15.17
N VAL A 115 10.91 8.07 -15.18
CA VAL A 115 9.83 8.80 -15.88
C VAL A 115 9.64 10.16 -15.22
N ASP A 116 9.47 11.18 -16.04
CA ASP A 116 9.17 12.54 -15.57
C ASP A 116 7.69 12.62 -15.14
N TRP A 117 7.43 12.29 -13.88
CA TRP A 117 6.09 12.32 -13.32
C TRP A 117 5.67 13.76 -13.00
N PRO A 118 4.40 14.13 -13.22
CA PRO A 118 3.87 15.44 -12.85
C PRO A 118 4.07 15.72 -11.35
N ASN A 119 4.17 17.00 -11.00
CA ASN A 119 4.31 17.45 -9.62
C ASN A 119 2.94 17.42 -8.87
N SER A 120 2.18 16.34 -9.07
CA SER A 120 0.92 16.02 -8.40
C SER A 120 0.85 14.51 -8.16
N PRO A 121 0.08 14.03 -7.18
CA PRO A 121 -0.14 12.60 -7.03
C PRO A 121 -0.66 11.99 -8.32
N MET A 122 0.01 10.94 -8.79
CA MET A 122 -0.33 10.28 -10.05
C MET A 122 -0.70 8.83 -9.78
N PRO A 123 -2.00 8.48 -9.78
CA PRO A 123 -2.41 7.09 -9.77
C PRO A 123 -2.02 6.40 -11.08
N PHE A 124 -1.59 5.18 -10.95
CA PHE A 124 -1.24 4.33 -12.07
C PHE A 124 -1.62 2.87 -11.81
N ARG A 125 -1.79 2.14 -12.90
CA ARG A 125 -2.02 0.70 -12.91
C ARG A 125 -1.08 0.06 -13.94
N ILE A 126 -0.42 -1.04 -13.57
CA ILE A 126 0.35 -1.87 -14.48
C ILE A 126 -0.28 -3.25 -14.47
N THR A 127 -0.66 -3.75 -15.65
CA THR A 127 -1.33 -5.06 -15.79
C THR A 127 -0.64 -5.91 -16.83
N GLY A 128 -0.62 -7.22 -16.61
CA GLY A 128 -0.12 -8.21 -17.54
C GLY A 128 0.78 -9.24 -16.91
N ALA A 129 1.59 -9.91 -17.73
CA ALA A 129 2.55 -10.92 -17.31
C ALA A 129 3.88 -10.26 -16.90
N PHE A 130 4.27 -10.44 -15.65
CA PHE A 130 5.56 -9.98 -15.12
C PHE A 130 6.54 -11.14 -15.09
N ARG A 131 7.80 -10.90 -15.45
CA ARG A 131 8.89 -11.85 -15.20
C ARG A 131 9.14 -11.97 -13.70
N SER A 132 9.10 -10.84 -13.00
CA SER A 132 9.20 -10.84 -11.56
C SER A 132 8.49 -9.64 -10.93
N VAL A 133 7.95 -9.83 -9.72
CA VAL A 133 7.50 -8.75 -8.84
C VAL A 133 8.06 -9.02 -7.45
N HIS A 134 8.89 -8.12 -6.98
CA HIS A 134 9.46 -8.17 -5.63
C HIS A 134 8.67 -7.26 -4.71
N THR A 135 8.17 -7.80 -3.62
CA THR A 135 7.38 -7.09 -2.61
C THR A 135 7.94 -7.35 -1.20
N LYS A 136 7.41 -6.68 -0.20
CA LYS A 136 7.73 -7.01 1.21
C LYS A 136 7.23 -8.40 1.62
N SER A 137 6.24 -8.96 0.93
CA SER A 137 5.71 -10.31 1.20
C SER A 137 6.50 -11.42 0.52
N GLY A 138 7.30 -11.11 -0.50
CA GLY A 138 8.11 -12.09 -1.22
C GLY A 138 8.38 -11.73 -2.67
N LEU A 139 9.00 -12.67 -3.36
CA LEU A 139 9.28 -12.61 -4.80
C LEU A 139 8.28 -13.50 -5.55
N TYR A 140 7.66 -12.95 -6.57
CA TYR A 140 6.76 -13.63 -7.49
C TYR A 140 7.43 -13.66 -8.86
N GLU A 141 7.60 -14.84 -9.44
CA GLU A 141 8.24 -15.05 -10.76
C GLU A 141 7.20 -15.57 -11.76
N ASP A 142 7.32 -15.16 -13.02
CA ASP A 142 6.45 -15.56 -14.14
C ASP A 142 4.95 -15.47 -13.78
N VAL A 143 4.52 -14.30 -13.30
CA VAL A 143 3.22 -14.11 -12.68
C VAL A 143 2.36 -13.10 -13.46
N GLU A 144 1.08 -13.43 -13.67
CA GLU A 144 0.08 -12.50 -14.18
C GLU A 144 -0.61 -11.75 -13.02
N GLY A 145 -0.77 -10.42 -13.18
CA GLY A 145 -1.37 -9.64 -12.13
C GLY A 145 -1.46 -8.15 -12.41
N THR A 146 -1.79 -7.45 -11.34
CA THR A 146 -1.98 -6.00 -11.33
C THR A 146 -1.10 -5.37 -10.26
N ILE A 147 -0.28 -4.39 -10.63
CA ILE A 147 0.29 -3.43 -9.71
C ILE A 147 -0.57 -2.18 -9.77
N PHE A 148 -1.09 -1.73 -8.64
CA PHE A 148 -1.76 -0.45 -8.52
C PHE A 148 -1.10 0.41 -7.45
N GLY A 149 -1.02 1.71 -7.70
CA GLY A 149 -0.45 2.64 -6.75
C GLY A 149 -0.49 4.09 -7.17
N PHE A 150 0.26 4.88 -6.41
CA PHE A 150 0.42 6.30 -6.63
C PHE A 150 1.90 6.65 -6.66
N MET A 151 2.31 7.40 -7.68
CA MET A 151 3.54 8.16 -7.61
C MET A 151 3.28 9.45 -6.85
N ILE A 152 4.12 9.75 -5.89
CA ILE A 152 3.90 10.82 -4.92
C ILE A 152 5.02 11.85 -5.06
N PRO A 153 4.69 13.13 -5.31
CA PRO A 153 5.70 14.17 -5.40
C PRO A 153 6.39 14.39 -4.04
N LYS A 154 7.66 14.77 -4.08
CA LYS A 154 8.51 14.96 -2.89
C LYS A 154 7.92 15.91 -1.85
N TRP A 155 7.20 16.95 -2.29
CA TRP A 155 6.58 17.91 -1.36
C TRP A 155 5.49 17.30 -0.49
N GLN A 156 4.91 16.16 -0.91
CA GLN A 156 3.86 15.46 -0.18
C GLN A 156 4.41 14.40 0.79
N ALA A 157 5.72 14.19 0.86
CA ALA A 157 6.36 13.16 1.69
C ALA A 157 5.93 13.22 3.17
N ALA A 158 5.70 14.41 3.71
CA ALA A 158 5.22 14.60 5.08
C ALA A 158 3.85 13.94 5.36
N VAL A 159 3.01 13.79 4.34
CA VAL A 159 1.67 13.20 4.45
C VAL A 159 1.68 11.72 4.12
N SER A 160 2.44 11.32 3.11
CA SER A 160 2.51 9.95 2.58
C SER A 160 3.63 9.10 3.17
N GLY A 161 4.50 9.69 3.99
CA GLY A 161 5.76 9.12 4.41
C GLY A 161 6.88 9.41 3.40
N ASP A 162 8.10 8.97 3.70
CA ASP A 162 9.29 9.23 2.86
C ASP A 162 9.32 8.44 1.55
N GLU A 163 8.31 7.63 1.27
CA GLU A 163 8.21 6.83 0.06
C GLU A 163 7.64 7.66 -1.09
N HIS A 164 8.38 7.71 -2.20
CA HIS A 164 7.94 8.40 -3.44
C HIS A 164 6.84 7.65 -4.18
N SER A 165 6.53 6.44 -3.77
CA SER A 165 5.48 5.61 -4.36
C SER A 165 4.83 4.72 -3.32
N GLN A 166 3.52 4.58 -3.44
CA GLN A 166 2.71 3.65 -2.67
C GLN A 166 2.10 2.65 -3.64
N MET A 167 2.60 1.42 -3.66
CA MET A 167 2.21 0.40 -4.64
C MET A 167 1.89 -0.93 -3.98
N ARG A 168 0.89 -1.62 -4.51
CA ARG A 168 0.52 -2.98 -4.12
C ARG A 168 0.42 -3.85 -5.36
N PHE A 169 0.82 -5.10 -5.21
CA PHE A 169 0.68 -6.12 -6.23
C PHE A 169 -0.40 -7.12 -5.84
N ILE A 170 -1.17 -7.60 -6.80
CA ILE A 170 -2.15 -8.66 -6.63
C ILE A 170 -2.20 -9.50 -7.90
N THR A 171 -2.20 -10.83 -7.75
CA THR A 171 -2.32 -11.77 -8.87
C THR A 171 -3.72 -11.71 -9.48
N ASP A 172 -3.86 -12.11 -10.75
CA ASP A 172 -5.15 -12.04 -11.44
C ASP A 172 -6.21 -12.99 -10.86
N ASP A 173 -5.78 -14.10 -10.26
CA ASP A 173 -6.67 -15.02 -9.54
C ASP A 173 -7.07 -14.51 -8.14
N ARG A 174 -6.51 -13.37 -7.70
CA ARG A 174 -6.78 -12.72 -6.40
C ARG A 174 -6.47 -13.59 -5.17
N LYS A 175 -5.51 -14.51 -5.28
CA LYS A 175 -5.13 -15.40 -4.18
C LYS A 175 -3.83 -14.99 -3.52
N GLN A 176 -2.95 -14.32 -4.28
CA GLN A 176 -1.65 -13.89 -3.81
C GLN A 176 -1.44 -12.40 -4.12
N GLY A 177 -0.57 -11.77 -3.35
CA GLY A 177 -0.22 -10.38 -3.55
C GLY A 177 0.86 -9.93 -2.58
N GLY A 178 1.28 -8.68 -2.71
CA GLY A 178 2.29 -8.12 -1.82
C GLY A 178 2.09 -6.64 -1.59
N GLY A 179 2.26 -6.24 -0.35
CA GLY A 179 2.35 -4.83 0.03
C GLY A 179 3.72 -4.28 -0.30
N ASN A 180 3.79 -2.98 -0.58
CA ASN A 180 5.00 -2.25 -0.97
C ASN A 180 5.85 -3.00 -2.00
N VAL A 181 5.51 -2.79 -3.27
CA VAL A 181 6.33 -3.29 -4.39
C VAL A 181 7.70 -2.62 -4.32
N LEU A 182 8.74 -3.44 -4.19
CA LEU A 182 10.14 -3.02 -4.09
C LEU A 182 10.83 -3.00 -5.46
N GLY A 183 10.29 -3.78 -6.40
CA GLY A 183 10.80 -3.89 -7.75
C GLY A 183 9.88 -4.74 -8.62
N PHE A 184 9.98 -4.59 -9.92
CA PHE A 184 9.37 -5.48 -10.90
C PHE A 184 10.15 -5.48 -12.21
N GLU A 185 9.98 -6.53 -12.99
CA GLU A 185 10.41 -6.64 -14.38
C GLU A 185 9.21 -7.05 -15.24
N ALA A 186 8.88 -6.23 -16.23
CA ALA A 186 7.77 -6.48 -17.13
C ALA A 186 8.09 -7.66 -18.06
N GLY A 187 7.08 -8.48 -18.36
CA GLY A 187 7.09 -9.45 -19.44
C GLY A 187 6.51 -8.87 -20.73
N GLU A 188 6.08 -9.73 -21.63
CA GLU A 188 5.43 -9.29 -22.87
C GLU A 188 4.00 -8.81 -22.62
N GLY A 189 3.60 -7.76 -23.34
CA GLY A 189 2.22 -7.26 -23.33
C GLY A 189 1.81 -6.53 -22.07
N VAL A 190 2.75 -6.17 -21.20
CA VAL A 190 2.44 -5.39 -19.99
C VAL A 190 2.05 -3.97 -20.34
N LEU A 191 0.96 -3.49 -19.75
CA LEU A 191 0.38 -2.18 -20.00
C LEU A 191 0.47 -1.31 -18.75
N LEU A 192 1.05 -0.11 -18.91
CA LEU A 192 1.01 0.96 -17.91
C LEU A 192 -0.10 1.94 -18.27
N GLU A 193 -0.99 2.16 -17.34
CA GLU A 193 -2.04 3.17 -17.43
C GLU A 193 -1.86 4.19 -16.30
N SER A 194 -2.02 5.48 -16.60
CA SER A 194 -1.94 6.55 -15.60
C SER A 194 -2.93 7.65 -15.88
N GLY A 195 -3.28 8.39 -14.83
CA GLY A 195 -4.21 9.52 -14.93
C GLY A 195 -4.00 10.52 -13.80
N GLY A 196 -3.97 11.81 -14.13
CA GLY A 196 -3.70 12.86 -13.16
C GLY A 196 -4.82 13.06 -12.14
N CYS A 197 -4.44 13.36 -10.89
CA CYS A 197 -5.38 13.81 -9.85
C CYS A 197 -5.53 15.33 -9.94
N GLY A 198 -6.70 15.80 -10.40
CA GLY A 198 -7.03 17.23 -10.44
C GLY A 198 -7.38 17.83 -9.07
N ARG A 199 -7.65 17.00 -8.07
CA ARG A 199 -7.98 17.40 -6.69
C ARG A 199 -7.43 16.37 -5.71
N PHE A 200 -6.99 16.86 -4.57
CA PHE A 200 -6.55 16.05 -3.44
C PHE A 200 -7.36 16.45 -2.20
N HIS A 201 -7.98 15.47 -1.54
CA HIS A 201 -8.71 15.65 -0.30
C HIS A 201 -7.98 14.90 0.80
N LEU A 202 -7.58 15.59 1.85
CA LEU A 202 -6.96 15.01 3.02
C LEU A 202 -7.97 14.93 4.16
N GLY A 203 -8.28 13.72 4.59
CA GLY A 203 -9.09 13.44 5.76
C GLY A 203 -8.21 13.05 6.95
N PHE A 204 -8.58 13.51 8.13
CA PHE A 204 -7.93 13.13 9.39
C PHE A 204 -8.89 12.33 10.25
N PRO A 205 -8.42 11.36 11.05
CA PRO A 205 -9.22 10.73 12.09
C PRO A 205 -9.84 11.80 13.01
N GLN A 206 -11.09 11.57 13.43
CA GLN A 206 -11.81 12.51 14.29
C GLN A 206 -11.92 11.99 15.73
N ASP A 207 -11.21 10.94 16.07
CA ASP A 207 -11.25 10.35 17.41
C ASP A 207 -10.41 11.13 18.43
N LYS A 208 -10.68 10.85 19.70
CA LYS A 208 -10.03 11.52 20.83
C LYS A 208 -8.53 11.25 20.85
N MET A 209 -8.11 10.04 20.51
CA MET A 209 -6.72 9.64 20.56
C MET A 209 -5.87 10.41 19.53
N PHE A 210 -6.38 10.58 18.29
CA PHE A 210 -5.71 11.38 17.27
C PHE A 210 -5.57 12.85 17.69
N ASN A 211 -6.64 13.43 18.31
CA ASN A 211 -6.65 14.82 18.76
C ASN A 211 -5.76 15.09 19.99
N GLU A 212 -5.39 14.06 20.75
CA GLU A 212 -4.50 14.15 21.92
C GLU A 212 -3.03 13.90 21.60
N LEU A 213 -2.68 13.54 20.35
CA LEU A 213 -1.28 13.38 19.92
C LEU A 213 -0.54 14.71 20.07
N LYS A 214 0.58 14.66 20.78
CA LYS A 214 1.53 15.76 20.88
C LYS A 214 2.77 15.40 20.05
N PHE A 215 3.08 16.22 19.08
CA PHE A 215 4.26 16.11 18.20
C PHE A 215 5.40 16.95 18.73
#